data_4e2d6771ca21b5ac36c115b2001af491
#
_entry.id   4e2d6771ca21b5ac36c115b2001af491
#
_cell.length_a   1.000
_cell.length_b   1.000
_cell.length_c   1.000
_cell.angle_alpha   90.00
_cell.angle_beta   90.00
_cell.angle_gamma   90.00
#
_symmetry.space_group_name_H-M   'P 1'
#
loop_
_entity.id
_entity.type
_entity.pdbx_description
1 polymer ?
#
loop_
_entity_poly.entity_id
_entity_poly.type
_entity_poly.pdbx_seq_one_letter_code
_entity_poly.pdbx_strand_id
1 'polypeptide(L)'
;MSEPLTFATRPISRWQNGAGRKADIDTGPGWLAGFAWLDAEAPFSDLTGQDRTITLLDGPGFTLDFAPPHSALTVRSRHEPHRFDGGWPARCRILGPCLVLNAISLREQWRHTVRILTAPERLPAPPAGSVAFLVDLATRDTLRLDGAIEATAPAAHIVFRPAN
;
A
#
# COMPACT_ATOMS: atom_id res chain seq x y z
N MET A 1 15.72 -6.38 16.51
CA MET A 1 14.93 -5.41 15.70
C MET A 1 15.45 -5.43 14.28
N SER A 2 14.56 -5.54 13.32
CA SER A 2 14.96 -5.54 11.91
C SER A 2 15.53 -4.18 11.52
N GLU A 3 16.52 -4.17 10.62
CA GLU A 3 17.04 -2.92 10.09
C GLU A 3 16.01 -2.21 9.21
N PRO A 4 15.93 -0.86 9.25
CA PRO A 4 15.05 -0.13 8.36
C PRO A 4 15.40 -0.37 6.90
N LEU A 5 14.37 -0.56 6.09
CA LEU A 5 14.49 -0.68 4.64
C LEU A 5 14.45 0.73 4.03
N THR A 6 15.59 1.18 3.53
CA THR A 6 15.75 2.54 3.01
C THR A 6 14.99 2.74 1.69
N PHE A 7 14.13 3.75 1.63
CA PHE A 7 13.34 4.04 0.43
C PHE A 7 14.23 4.42 -0.76
N ALA A 8 15.23 5.27 -0.55
CA ALA A 8 16.07 5.81 -1.62
C ALA A 8 16.88 4.74 -2.39
N THR A 9 17.16 3.60 -1.77
CA THR A 9 17.97 2.52 -2.36
C THR A 9 17.15 1.33 -2.82
N ARG A 10 15.81 1.40 -2.76
CA ARG A 10 14.96 0.30 -3.21
C ARG A 10 15.06 0.09 -4.72
N PRO A 11 15.15 -1.17 -5.16
CA PRO A 11 15.04 -1.48 -6.58
C PRO A 11 13.70 -1.03 -7.14
N ILE A 12 13.72 -0.33 -8.27
CA ILE A 12 12.53 0.15 -8.97
C ILE A 12 12.40 -0.65 -10.27
N SER A 13 11.21 -1.18 -10.52
CA SER A 13 10.86 -1.83 -11.79
C SER A 13 9.72 -1.11 -12.48
N ARG A 14 9.68 -1.19 -13.82
CA ARG A 14 8.58 -0.63 -14.61
C ARG A 14 7.44 -1.63 -14.72
N TRP A 15 6.20 -1.12 -14.79
CA TRP A 15 5.07 -1.94 -15.19
C TRP A 15 5.23 -2.38 -16.65
N GLN A 16 4.64 -3.54 -16.98
CA GLN A 16 4.70 -4.06 -18.36
C GLN A 16 4.09 -3.10 -19.38
N ASN A 17 3.04 -2.36 -19.02
CA ASN A 17 2.40 -1.38 -19.90
C ASN A 17 3.13 -0.02 -19.94
N GLY A 18 4.20 0.17 -19.17
CA GLY A 18 4.99 1.41 -19.15
C GLY A 18 4.32 2.60 -18.44
N ALA A 19 3.10 2.44 -17.92
CA ALA A 19 2.34 3.54 -17.31
C ALA A 19 2.72 3.82 -15.85
N GLY A 20 3.58 3.01 -15.26
CA GLY A 20 4.02 3.20 -13.89
C GLY A 20 5.27 2.41 -13.55
N ARG A 21 5.70 2.59 -12.32
CA ARG A 21 6.86 1.91 -11.73
C ARG A 21 6.47 1.41 -10.35
N LYS A 22 7.20 0.46 -9.84
CA LYS A 22 6.98 -0.06 -8.48
C LYS A 22 8.29 -0.33 -7.75
N ALA A 23 8.23 -0.28 -6.44
CA ALA A 23 9.29 -0.72 -5.54
C ALA A 23 8.66 -1.48 -4.38
N ASP A 24 8.80 -2.79 -4.36
CA ASP A 24 8.23 -3.61 -3.31
C ASP A 24 8.94 -3.34 -1.97
N ILE A 25 8.17 -3.24 -0.91
CA ILE A 25 8.69 -3.27 0.46
C ILE A 25 9.05 -4.71 0.80
N ASP A 26 8.07 -5.60 0.70
CA ASP A 26 8.26 -7.02 0.88
C ASP A 26 7.04 -7.76 0.31
N THR A 27 7.24 -9.03 -0.02
CA THR A 27 6.20 -9.92 -0.52
C THR A 27 6.29 -11.28 0.14
N GLY A 28 5.17 -11.94 0.25
CA GLY A 28 5.08 -13.33 0.67
C GLY A 28 3.97 -14.06 -0.06
N PRO A 29 3.75 -15.35 0.23
CA PRO A 29 2.63 -16.08 -0.37
C PRO A 29 1.31 -15.41 -0.01
N GLY A 30 0.65 -14.79 -0.99
CA GLY A 30 -0.66 -14.19 -0.85
C GLY A 30 -0.69 -12.76 -0.29
N TRP A 31 0.43 -12.09 -0.12
CA TRP A 31 0.46 -10.70 0.32
C TRP A 31 1.63 -9.91 -0.29
N LEU A 32 1.42 -8.60 -0.38
CA LEU A 32 2.42 -7.64 -0.86
C LEU A 32 2.22 -6.30 -0.18
N ALA A 33 3.31 -5.67 0.23
CA ALA A 33 3.38 -4.26 0.58
C ALA A 33 4.41 -3.58 -0.32
N GLY A 34 4.11 -2.40 -0.86
CA GLY A 34 5.04 -1.74 -1.76
C GLY A 34 4.61 -0.35 -2.16
N PHE A 35 5.53 0.34 -2.83
CA PHE A 35 5.30 1.64 -3.44
C PHE A 35 5.01 1.49 -4.93
N ALA A 36 4.25 2.42 -5.47
CA ALA A 36 4.04 2.53 -6.90
C ALA A 36 4.01 3.99 -7.33
N TRP A 37 4.60 4.27 -8.49
CA TRP A 37 4.50 5.57 -9.15
C TRP A 37 3.49 5.45 -10.28
N LEU A 38 2.47 6.28 -10.23
CA LEU A 38 1.46 6.40 -11.26
C LEU A 38 1.92 7.50 -12.20
N ASP A 39 2.55 7.12 -13.32
CA ASP A 39 3.21 8.06 -14.23
C ASP A 39 2.32 8.45 -15.41
N ALA A 40 1.32 7.65 -15.73
CA ALA A 40 0.38 7.87 -16.83
C ALA A 40 -0.95 7.19 -16.58
N GLU A 41 -1.96 7.57 -17.35
CA GLU A 41 -3.26 6.89 -17.35
C GLU A 41 -3.12 5.45 -17.85
N ALA A 42 -3.70 4.48 -17.14
CA ALA A 42 -3.64 3.08 -17.51
C ALA A 42 -4.69 2.24 -16.79
N PRO A 43 -5.05 1.08 -17.36
CA PRO A 43 -5.80 0.09 -16.59
C PRO A 43 -4.93 -0.48 -15.48
N PHE A 44 -5.56 -0.75 -14.33
CA PHE A 44 -4.93 -1.49 -13.24
C PHE A 44 -4.97 -3.00 -13.55
N SER A 45 -3.99 -3.73 -13.01
CA SER A 45 -3.96 -5.18 -13.12
C SER A 45 -5.20 -5.80 -12.49
N ASP A 46 -5.71 -6.85 -13.13
CA ASP A 46 -6.76 -7.71 -12.57
C ASP A 46 -6.16 -8.55 -11.44
N LEU A 47 -6.59 -8.28 -10.22
CA LEU A 47 -6.19 -9.01 -9.02
C LEU A 47 -7.41 -9.68 -8.38
N THR A 48 -8.11 -10.49 -9.16
CA THR A 48 -9.28 -11.24 -8.71
C THR A 48 -8.97 -12.05 -7.46
N GLY A 49 -9.86 -11.96 -6.46
CA GLY A 49 -9.69 -12.63 -5.17
C GLY A 49 -8.78 -11.89 -4.18
N GLN A 50 -8.25 -10.75 -4.55
CA GLN A 50 -7.36 -9.96 -3.71
C GLN A 50 -8.02 -8.65 -3.27
N ASP A 51 -7.82 -8.30 -2.00
CA ASP A 51 -8.16 -6.98 -1.47
C ASP A 51 -6.96 -6.05 -1.63
N ARG A 52 -7.25 -4.80 -1.99
CA ARG A 52 -6.22 -3.77 -2.13
C ARG A 52 -6.54 -2.58 -1.24
N THR A 53 -5.50 -1.99 -0.68
CA THR A 53 -5.56 -0.67 -0.05
C THR A 53 -4.52 0.22 -0.70
N ILE A 54 -4.94 1.38 -1.21
CA ILE A 54 -4.08 2.36 -1.85
C ILE A 54 -4.09 3.65 -1.03
N THR A 55 -2.93 4.22 -0.80
CA THR A 55 -2.75 5.45 -0.03
C THR A 55 -1.88 6.41 -0.82
N LEU A 56 -2.38 7.62 -1.10
CA LEU A 56 -1.59 8.65 -1.77
C LEU A 56 -0.51 9.17 -0.83
N LEU A 57 0.74 9.14 -1.26
CA LEU A 57 1.88 9.67 -0.52
C LEU A 57 2.38 11.00 -1.08
N ASP A 58 2.33 11.17 -2.40
CA ASP A 58 2.76 12.38 -3.07
C ASP A 58 2.07 12.55 -4.41
N GLY A 59 1.95 13.79 -4.88
CA GLY A 59 1.30 14.14 -6.14
C GLY A 59 -0.11 14.69 -5.96
N PRO A 60 -0.74 15.13 -7.08
CA PRO A 60 -2.03 15.84 -7.03
C PRO A 60 -3.24 14.91 -6.85
N GLY A 61 -3.07 13.61 -7.04
CA GLY A 61 -4.15 12.66 -6.92
C GLY A 61 -4.55 12.00 -8.23
N PHE A 62 -5.51 11.09 -8.12
CA PHE A 62 -5.98 10.28 -9.23
C PHE A 62 -7.41 9.81 -9.00
N THR A 63 -8.04 9.29 -10.04
CA THR A 63 -9.34 8.66 -9.97
C THR A 63 -9.24 7.23 -10.52
N LEU A 64 -9.83 6.29 -9.81
CA LEU A 64 -10.05 4.93 -10.28
C LEU A 64 -11.48 4.82 -10.80
N ASP A 65 -11.63 4.68 -12.10
CA ASP A 65 -12.91 4.40 -12.72
C ASP A 65 -13.11 2.89 -12.77
N PHE A 66 -14.02 2.40 -11.94
CA PHE A 66 -14.36 0.99 -11.91
C PHE A 66 -15.45 0.67 -12.94
N ALA A 67 -15.43 -0.56 -13.46
CA ALA A 67 -16.52 -1.06 -14.28
C ALA A 67 -17.84 -1.06 -13.48
N PRO A 68 -18.98 -0.82 -14.14
CA PRO A 68 -20.28 -0.90 -13.47
C PRO A 68 -20.46 -2.24 -12.74
N PRO A 69 -21.17 -2.31 -11.60
CA PRO A 69 -21.97 -1.22 -10.98
C PRO A 69 -21.19 -0.36 -9.97
N HIS A 70 -19.86 -0.46 -9.92
CA HIS A 70 -19.06 0.19 -8.90
C HIS A 70 -18.85 1.68 -9.19
N SER A 71 -18.94 2.50 -8.15
CA SER A 71 -18.68 3.94 -8.25
C SER A 71 -17.19 4.23 -8.35
N ALA A 72 -16.82 5.30 -9.03
CA ALA A 72 -15.44 5.75 -9.11
C ALA A 72 -14.91 6.15 -7.72
N LEU A 73 -13.62 5.91 -7.50
CA LEU A 73 -12.88 6.33 -6.31
C LEU A 73 -11.93 7.46 -6.69
N THR A 74 -12.15 8.64 -6.14
CA THR A 74 -11.25 9.79 -6.32
C THR A 74 -10.38 9.97 -5.08
N VAL A 75 -9.06 9.95 -5.28
CA VAL A 75 -8.06 10.04 -4.22
C VAL A 75 -7.27 11.33 -4.42
N ARG A 76 -7.44 12.29 -3.51
CA ARG A 76 -6.75 13.59 -3.53
C ARG A 76 -6.05 13.93 -2.23
N SER A 77 -6.53 13.35 -1.12
CA SER A 77 -5.93 13.59 0.20
C SER A 77 -4.78 12.62 0.43
N ARG A 78 -3.63 13.16 0.79
CA ARG A 78 -2.48 12.36 1.20
C ARG A 78 -2.77 11.66 2.51
N HIS A 79 -2.19 10.47 2.67
CA HIS A 79 -2.21 9.70 3.91
C HIS A 79 -3.64 9.27 4.33
N GLU A 80 -4.48 9.02 3.35
CA GLU A 80 -5.82 8.49 3.56
C GLU A 80 -5.95 7.13 2.83
N PRO A 81 -5.98 6.01 3.56
CA PRO A 81 -6.09 4.69 2.94
C PRO A 81 -7.47 4.45 2.33
N HIS A 82 -7.49 3.90 1.12
CA HIS A 82 -8.72 3.51 0.42
C HIS A 82 -8.66 2.04 0.04
N ARG A 83 -9.65 1.28 0.50
CA ARG A 83 -9.76 -0.15 0.23
C ARG A 83 -10.72 -0.40 -0.92
N PHE A 84 -10.36 -1.34 -1.81
CA PHE A 84 -11.24 -1.81 -2.88
C PHE A 84 -10.89 -3.24 -3.27
N ASP A 85 -11.84 -3.89 -3.95
CA ASP A 85 -11.65 -5.25 -4.48
C ASP A 85 -10.71 -5.20 -5.68
N GLY A 86 -9.61 -5.92 -5.63
CA GLY A 86 -8.62 -5.96 -6.71
C GLY A 86 -9.12 -6.62 -8.00
N GLY A 87 -10.22 -7.37 -7.93
CA GLY A 87 -10.89 -7.95 -9.08
C GLY A 87 -11.84 -7.01 -9.82
N TRP A 88 -12.11 -5.83 -9.28
CA TRP A 88 -12.91 -4.84 -10.01
C TRP A 88 -12.07 -4.24 -11.13
N PRO A 89 -12.48 -4.40 -12.39
CA PRO A 89 -11.77 -3.76 -13.49
C PRO A 89 -11.71 -2.25 -13.28
N ALA A 90 -10.51 -1.70 -13.27
CA ALA A 90 -10.29 -0.29 -12.98
C ALA A 90 -9.37 0.36 -14.00
N ARG A 91 -9.71 1.59 -14.39
CA ARG A 91 -8.84 2.47 -15.14
C ARG A 91 -8.40 3.64 -14.25
N CYS A 92 -7.11 3.83 -14.13
CA CYS A 92 -6.54 4.93 -13.35
C CYS A 92 -6.35 6.15 -14.24
N ARG A 93 -6.98 7.27 -13.83
CA ARG A 93 -6.76 8.59 -14.45
C ARG A 93 -6.01 9.45 -13.44
N ILE A 94 -4.84 9.94 -13.80
CA ILE A 94 -4.03 10.78 -12.93
C ILE A 94 -4.26 12.26 -13.23
N LEU A 95 -4.19 13.10 -12.18
CA LEU A 95 -4.15 14.56 -12.31
C LEU A 95 -2.72 15.06 -12.54
N GLY A 96 -1.76 14.22 -12.36
CA GLY A 96 -0.32 14.38 -12.51
C GLY A 96 0.37 13.18 -11.89
N PRO A 97 1.72 13.04 -12.01
CA PRO A 97 2.44 11.92 -11.43
C PRO A 97 2.19 11.81 -9.93
N CYS A 98 1.93 10.61 -9.46
CA CYS A 98 1.63 10.30 -8.06
C CYS A 98 2.53 9.19 -7.54
N LEU A 99 2.83 9.23 -6.24
CA LEU A 99 3.41 8.13 -5.49
C LEU A 99 2.37 7.60 -4.52
N VAL A 100 2.18 6.29 -4.53
CA VAL A 100 1.22 5.61 -3.65
C VAL A 100 1.86 4.48 -2.87
N LEU A 101 1.28 4.15 -1.72
CA LEU A 101 1.58 2.97 -0.93
C LEU A 101 0.47 1.95 -1.16
N ASN A 102 0.86 0.72 -1.51
CA ASN A 102 -0.05 -0.40 -1.74
C ASN A 102 0.10 -1.46 -0.65
N ALA A 103 -1.04 -1.95 -0.17
CA ALA A 103 -1.13 -3.21 0.54
C ALA A 103 -2.14 -4.09 -0.19
N ILE A 104 -1.72 -5.30 -0.54
CA ILE A 104 -2.52 -6.23 -1.35
C ILE A 104 -2.47 -7.59 -0.68
N SER A 105 -3.61 -8.24 -0.53
CA SER A 105 -3.66 -9.57 0.08
C SER A 105 -4.71 -10.47 -0.56
N LEU A 106 -4.37 -11.75 -0.71
CA LEU A 106 -5.28 -12.78 -1.15
C LEU A 106 -6.32 -13.04 -0.06
N ARG A 107 -7.58 -12.76 -0.36
CA ARG A 107 -8.70 -12.74 0.61
C ARG A 107 -8.89 -14.08 1.33
N GLU A 108 -8.64 -15.18 0.65
CA GLU A 108 -8.76 -16.52 1.25
C GLU A 108 -7.69 -16.82 2.30
N GLN A 109 -6.55 -16.15 2.24
CA GLN A 109 -5.40 -16.47 3.10
C GLN A 109 -5.10 -15.38 4.12
N TRP A 110 -5.40 -14.12 3.81
CA TRP A 110 -4.98 -12.97 4.59
C TRP A 110 -6.08 -11.93 4.76
N ARG A 111 -5.97 -11.18 5.84
CA ARG A 111 -6.67 -9.90 6.04
C ARG A 111 -5.62 -8.85 6.31
N HIS A 112 -5.66 -7.74 5.60
CA HIS A 112 -4.74 -6.66 5.90
C HIS A 112 -5.46 -5.40 6.40
N THR A 113 -4.73 -4.61 7.17
CA THR A 113 -5.14 -3.27 7.60
C THR A 113 -4.03 -2.29 7.31
N VAL A 114 -4.40 -1.07 6.95
CA VAL A 114 -3.49 0.07 6.83
C VAL A 114 -4.04 1.18 7.70
N ARG A 115 -3.27 1.57 8.71
CA ARG A 115 -3.67 2.62 9.65
C ARG A 115 -2.63 3.72 9.63
N ILE A 116 -3.07 4.98 9.53
CA ILE A 116 -2.18 6.13 9.58
C ILE A 116 -2.06 6.60 11.02
N LEU A 117 -0.83 6.70 11.50
CA LEU A 117 -0.51 7.26 12.80
C LEU A 117 -0.27 8.75 12.63
N THR A 118 -1.07 9.57 13.29
CA THR A 118 -0.95 11.03 13.26
C THR A 118 -0.23 11.59 14.50
N ALA A 119 -0.04 10.76 15.51
CA ALA A 119 0.72 11.07 16.71
C ALA A 119 1.56 9.84 17.11
N PRO A 120 2.69 10.04 17.80
CA PRO A 120 3.47 8.92 18.31
C PRO A 120 2.64 8.01 19.22
N GLU A 121 2.81 6.71 19.07
CA GLU A 121 2.13 5.73 19.92
C GLU A 121 2.95 4.45 20.07
N ARG A 122 2.68 3.72 21.15
CA ARG A 122 3.24 2.40 21.34
C ARG A 122 2.42 1.38 20.56
N LEU A 123 3.07 0.69 19.63
CA LEU A 123 2.48 -0.44 18.91
C LEU A 123 2.82 -1.73 19.63
N PRO A 124 1.85 -2.62 19.84
CA PRO A 124 2.12 -3.95 20.38
C PRO A 124 2.88 -4.80 19.36
N ALA A 125 3.47 -5.89 19.83
CA ALA A 125 4.04 -6.89 18.96
C ALA A 125 2.96 -7.42 17.98
N PRO A 126 3.31 -7.66 16.71
CA PRO A 126 2.36 -8.27 15.77
C PRO A 126 1.84 -9.61 16.31
N PRO A 127 0.55 -9.92 16.08
CA PRO A 127 0.02 -11.23 16.47
C PRO A 127 0.80 -12.37 15.80
N ALA A 128 0.86 -13.52 16.46
CA ALA A 128 1.54 -14.70 15.92
C ALA A 128 1.03 -15.04 14.51
N GLY A 129 1.94 -15.35 13.60
CA GLY A 129 1.63 -15.64 12.19
C GLY A 129 1.33 -14.43 11.33
N SER A 130 1.31 -13.22 11.90
CA SER A 130 1.11 -11.97 11.17
C SER A 130 2.42 -11.40 10.65
N VAL A 131 2.31 -10.56 9.62
CA VAL A 131 3.42 -9.76 9.08
C VAL A 131 3.04 -8.30 9.20
N ALA A 132 3.93 -7.48 9.75
CA ALA A 132 3.63 -6.08 9.97
C ALA A 132 4.79 -5.16 9.59
N PHE A 133 4.44 -3.97 9.10
CA PHE A 133 5.39 -2.93 8.70
C PHE A 133 4.99 -1.58 9.27
N LEU A 134 6.01 -0.79 9.55
CA LEU A 134 5.85 0.63 9.86
C LEU A 134 6.58 1.43 8.78
N VAL A 135 5.84 2.25 8.05
CA VAL A 135 6.38 3.11 7.00
C VAL A 135 6.41 4.54 7.52
N ASP A 136 7.59 5.12 7.65
CA ASP A 136 7.74 6.54 7.97
C ASP A 136 7.25 7.36 6.77
N LEU A 137 6.24 8.20 6.96
CA LEU A 137 5.66 8.96 5.85
C LEU A 137 6.47 10.20 5.46
N ALA A 138 7.42 10.62 6.28
CA ALA A 138 8.33 11.70 5.94
C ALA A 138 9.50 11.20 5.09
N THR A 139 10.12 10.09 5.45
CA THR A 139 11.27 9.52 4.75
C THR A 139 10.91 8.40 3.80
N ARG A 140 9.75 7.73 4.03
CA ARG A 140 9.28 6.53 3.35
C ARG A 140 10.13 5.28 3.63
N ASP A 141 11.03 5.38 4.59
CA ASP A 141 11.76 4.21 5.08
C ASP A 141 10.83 3.30 5.85
N THR A 142 11.06 2.01 5.76
CA THR A 142 10.15 1.00 6.29
C THR A 142 10.86 0.09 7.28
N LEU A 143 10.20 -0.20 8.38
CA LEU A 143 10.63 -1.18 9.37
C LEU A 143 9.67 -2.37 9.37
N ARG A 144 10.18 -3.59 9.22
CA ARG A 144 9.41 -4.79 9.48
C ARG A 144 9.37 -5.02 10.98
N LEU A 145 8.17 -5.21 11.54
CA LEU A 145 7.99 -5.31 12.98
C LEU A 145 8.11 -6.77 13.42
N ASP A 146 8.94 -7.00 14.41
CA ASP A 146 9.15 -8.31 15.05
C ASP A 146 8.82 -8.28 16.56
N GLY A 147 8.44 -7.13 17.08
CA GLY A 147 8.09 -6.92 18.48
C GLY A 147 7.35 -5.61 18.68
N ALA A 148 7.09 -5.27 19.93
CA ALA A 148 6.52 -3.98 20.29
C ALA A 148 7.49 -2.84 19.99
N ILE A 149 6.97 -1.68 19.56
CA ILE A 149 7.78 -0.52 19.21
C ILE A 149 7.09 0.78 19.62
N GLU A 150 7.89 1.79 19.97
CA GLU A 150 7.43 3.17 20.06
C GLU A 150 7.48 3.77 18.66
N ALA A 151 6.33 3.95 18.05
CA ALA A 151 6.21 4.47 16.68
C ALA A 151 6.21 5.99 16.68
N THR A 152 6.98 6.58 15.77
CA THR A 152 6.91 8.01 15.47
C THR A 152 5.79 8.29 14.49
N ALA A 153 5.44 9.56 14.31
CA ALA A 153 4.40 10.00 13.38
C ALA A 153 4.93 11.16 12.51
N PRO A 154 4.41 11.35 11.28
CA PRO A 154 3.38 10.52 10.63
C PRO A 154 3.94 9.17 10.11
N ALA A 155 3.17 8.12 10.26
CA ALA A 155 3.57 6.78 9.80
C ALA A 155 2.37 5.97 9.33
N ALA A 156 2.60 5.00 8.45
CA ALA A 156 1.60 4.00 8.08
C ALA A 156 1.95 2.67 8.74
N HIS A 157 0.99 2.11 9.46
CA HIS A 157 1.09 0.80 10.08
C HIS A 157 0.30 -0.20 9.24
N ILE A 158 1.00 -1.13 8.62
CA ILE A 158 0.42 -2.17 7.76
C ILE A 158 0.52 -3.49 8.49
N VAL A 159 -0.59 -4.22 8.58
CA VAL A 159 -0.62 -5.55 9.21
C VAL A 159 -1.35 -6.52 8.29
N PHE A 160 -0.70 -7.63 7.98
CA PHE A 160 -1.30 -8.78 7.31
C PHE A 160 -1.51 -9.88 8.34
N ARG A 161 -2.76 -10.29 8.56
CA ARG A 161 -3.13 -11.37 9.48
C ARG A 161 -3.66 -12.56 8.71
N PRO A 162 -3.39 -13.79 9.16
CA PRO A 162 -4.06 -14.97 8.60
C PRO A 162 -5.58 -14.81 8.63
N ALA A 163 -6.27 -15.30 7.60
CA ALA A 163 -7.71 -15.08 7.39
C ALA A 163 -8.62 -15.97 8.24
N ASN A 164 -8.08 -16.95 8.92
CA ASN A 164 -8.83 -17.90 9.76
C ASN A 164 -9.06 -17.39 11.19
#